data_856e88f7ad34123e1b01738c472ab660
#
_entry.id   856e88f7ad34123e1b01738c472ab660
#
_cell.length_a   1.000
_cell.length_b   1.000
_cell.length_c   1.000
_cell.angle_alpha   90.00
_cell.angle_beta   90.00
_cell.angle_gamma   90.00
#
_symmetry.space_group_name_H-M   'P 1'
#
loop_
_entity.id
_entity.type
_entity.pdbx_description
1 polymer ?
#
loop_
_entity_poly.entity_id
_entity_poly.type
_entity_poly.pdbx_seq_one_letter_code
_entity_poly.pdbx_strand_id
1 'polypeptide(L)'
;MFWEITKILAFFGTLSKGSEKAPFYFVFFPHCTSPRFRVSYSMYLNIGCNYIVVLSVLDRRYIGDIMNKEFLQNLREQIKAGTVTEQEPMNKHTSFAIGGPADVFVQPATREEIRSAVYCAKEAGIPFFVMGNGSNLLVSDEGFRGMIIQIGKNFQAISVKDTVIEVQAGALLSRTARAAWNAGLTGFEFAAG
;
A
#
# COMPACT_ATOMS: atom_id res chain seq x y z
N MET A 1 -13.18 12.25 17.50
CA MET A 1 -12.33 13.01 16.56
C MET A 1 -11.96 12.08 15.41
N PHE A 2 -12.90 11.91 14.46
CA PHE A 2 -12.91 10.81 13.42
C PHE A 2 -12.66 11.37 12.00
N TRP A 3 -11.86 12.43 11.83
CA TRP A 3 -11.88 13.23 10.59
C TRP A 3 -10.53 13.39 9.89
N GLU A 4 -9.67 12.40 9.79
CA GLU A 4 -8.47 12.52 8.92
C GLU A 4 -8.04 11.24 8.19
N ILE A 5 -8.97 10.32 7.92
CA ILE A 5 -8.66 9.15 7.06
C ILE A 5 -8.98 9.42 5.57
N THR A 6 -9.41 10.61 5.22
CA THR A 6 -9.99 10.90 3.90
C THR A 6 -9.24 11.96 3.11
N LYS A 7 -7.98 11.68 2.72
CA LYS A 7 -7.51 12.18 1.43
C LYS A 7 -7.27 10.98 0.52
N ILE A 8 -8.37 10.47 0.03
CA ILE A 8 -8.43 9.49 -1.03
C ILE A 8 -8.09 10.24 -2.31
N LEU A 9 -6.94 9.93 -2.94
CA LEU A 9 -6.73 10.30 -4.33
C LEU A 9 -7.57 9.33 -5.16
N ALA A 10 -8.78 9.76 -5.50
CA ALA A 10 -9.62 9.03 -6.42
C ALA A 10 -9.22 9.42 -7.85
N PHE A 11 -8.73 8.46 -8.63
CA PHE A 11 -8.66 8.61 -10.07
C PHE A 11 -10.05 8.30 -10.64
N PHE A 12 -10.59 9.26 -11.38
CA PHE A 12 -11.88 9.11 -12.03
C PHE A 12 -11.66 8.67 -13.47
N GLY A 13 -12.32 7.61 -13.86
CA GLY A 13 -12.40 7.18 -15.25
C GLY A 13 -13.79 6.61 -15.53
N THR A 14 -14.05 6.24 -16.75
CA THR A 14 -15.33 5.66 -17.16
C THR A 14 -15.08 4.34 -17.88
N LEU A 15 -15.70 3.28 -17.40
CA LEU A 15 -15.81 2.02 -18.13
C LEU A 15 -17.09 2.06 -18.95
N SER A 16 -17.05 1.52 -20.17
CA SER A 16 -18.22 1.43 -21.03
C SER A 16 -18.42 0.01 -21.58
N LYS A 17 -19.69 -0.35 -21.77
CA LYS A 17 -20.12 -1.56 -22.45
C LYS A 17 -21.22 -1.16 -23.42
N GLY A 18 -20.91 -1.07 -24.72
CA GLY A 18 -21.83 -0.50 -25.69
C GLY A 18 -22.13 0.97 -25.40
N SER A 19 -23.41 1.31 -25.19
CA SER A 19 -23.85 2.66 -24.83
C SER A 19 -23.82 2.99 -23.33
N GLU A 20 -23.63 1.99 -22.47
CA GLU A 20 -23.59 2.18 -21.03
C GLU A 20 -22.22 2.63 -20.55
N LYS A 21 -22.18 3.66 -19.70
CA LYS A 21 -20.97 4.20 -19.07
C LYS A 21 -21.11 4.16 -17.56
N ALA A 22 -20.12 3.62 -16.88
CA ALA A 22 -20.02 3.65 -15.43
C ALA A 22 -18.69 4.27 -14.99
N PRO A 23 -18.68 5.15 -13.97
CA PRO A 23 -17.45 5.69 -13.42
C PRO A 23 -16.67 4.60 -12.68
N PHE A 24 -15.35 4.65 -12.75
CA PHE A 24 -14.50 3.86 -11.88
C PHE A 24 -13.68 4.74 -10.92
N TYR A 25 -13.45 4.21 -9.71
CA TYR A 25 -12.74 4.91 -8.65
C TYR A 25 -11.56 4.06 -8.19
N PHE A 26 -10.36 4.66 -8.20
CA PHE A 26 -9.20 4.12 -7.50
C PHE A 26 -9.13 4.74 -6.11
N VAL A 27 -9.25 3.91 -5.09
CA VAL A 27 -9.11 4.36 -3.70
C VAL A 27 -7.67 4.08 -3.26
N PHE A 28 -6.85 5.12 -3.20
CA PHE A 28 -5.56 5.07 -2.52
C PHE A 28 -5.75 5.47 -1.07
N PHE A 29 -5.26 4.67 -0.14
CA PHE A 29 -5.22 5.04 1.26
C PHE A 29 -4.13 6.11 1.48
N PRO A 30 -4.46 7.25 2.06
CA PRO A 30 -3.48 8.29 2.32
C PRO A 30 -2.62 7.94 3.52
N HIS A 31 -1.44 8.52 3.48
CA HIS A 31 -0.40 8.45 4.47
C HIS A 31 -0.84 8.91 5.86
N CYS A 32 -0.40 8.20 6.89
CA CYS A 32 -0.49 8.68 8.27
C CYS A 32 0.66 9.65 8.53
N THR A 33 0.40 10.94 8.49
CA THR A 33 1.31 11.96 9.01
C THR A 33 0.97 12.19 10.48
N SER A 34 1.75 11.64 11.38
CA SER A 34 1.75 12.11 12.76
C SER A 34 2.44 13.48 12.81
N PRO A 35 1.92 14.47 13.55
CA PRO A 35 2.59 15.76 13.71
C PRO A 35 3.99 15.67 14.39
N ARG A 36 4.32 14.52 14.94
CA ARG A 36 5.62 14.25 15.59
C ARG A 36 6.67 13.63 14.67
N PHE A 37 6.29 13.19 13.45
CA PHE A 37 7.21 12.52 12.52
C PHE A 37 7.13 13.15 11.13
N ARG A 38 8.26 13.62 10.60
CA ARG A 38 8.39 13.93 9.19
C ARG A 38 8.83 12.67 8.45
N VAL A 39 7.88 11.98 7.83
CA VAL A 39 8.20 11.05 6.75
C VAL A 39 8.43 11.93 5.53
N SER A 40 9.68 12.01 5.09
CA SER A 40 10.02 12.70 3.85
C SER A 40 9.79 11.72 2.70
N TYR A 41 8.78 12.00 1.88
CA TYR A 41 8.64 11.34 0.58
C TYR A 41 8.71 12.43 -0.49
N SER A 42 9.57 12.22 -1.45
CA SER A 42 9.61 13.03 -2.65
C SER A 42 8.89 12.28 -3.75
N MET A 43 7.82 12.87 -4.27
CA MET A 43 7.18 12.36 -5.48
C MET A 43 7.89 12.98 -6.69
N TYR A 44 8.53 12.14 -7.49
CA TYR A 44 9.06 12.56 -8.78
C TYR A 44 8.07 12.15 -9.87
N LEU A 45 7.52 13.14 -10.56
CA LEU A 45 6.73 12.93 -11.77
C LEU A 45 7.70 12.58 -12.91
N ASN A 46 7.58 11.36 -13.47
CA ASN A 46 8.20 11.06 -14.75
C ASN A 46 7.12 11.05 -15.84
N ILE A 47 7.48 11.56 -17.02
CA ILE A 47 6.60 11.73 -18.16
C ILE A 47 6.08 10.33 -18.58
N GLY A 48 4.80 10.04 -18.30
CA GLY A 48 4.19 8.75 -18.64
C GLY A 48 3.40 8.07 -17.51
N CYS A 49 2.83 8.82 -16.57
CA CYS A 49 1.96 8.31 -15.50
C CYS A 49 2.63 7.43 -14.41
N ASN A 50 3.95 7.36 -14.35
CA ASN A 50 4.65 6.63 -13.30
C ASN A 50 5.14 7.57 -12.21
N TYR A 51 4.69 7.36 -10.97
CA TYR A 51 5.17 8.07 -9.79
C TYR A 51 6.16 7.17 -9.05
N ILE A 52 7.37 7.68 -8.80
CA ILE A 52 8.33 7.02 -7.91
C ILE A 52 8.16 7.63 -6.52
N VAL A 53 7.85 6.81 -5.54
CA VAL A 53 7.77 7.21 -4.13
C VAL A 53 9.09 6.87 -3.46
N VAL A 54 9.80 7.90 -2.98
CA VAL A 54 11.01 7.72 -2.18
C VAL A 54 10.64 7.71 -0.71
N LEU A 55 10.94 6.61 -0.04
CA LEU A 55 10.74 6.48 1.40
C LEU A 55 12.05 6.67 2.15
N SER A 56 12.07 7.66 3.03
CA SER A 56 13.10 7.84 4.04
C SER A 56 12.49 8.42 5.31
N VAL A 57 12.99 8.03 6.47
CA VAL A 57 12.60 8.60 7.77
C VAL A 57 13.79 9.29 8.39
N LEU A 58 13.63 10.56 8.76
CA LEU A 58 14.72 11.43 9.15
C LEU A 58 15.17 11.35 10.62
N ASP A 59 14.42 10.68 11.52
CA ASP A 59 14.80 10.62 12.93
C ASP A 59 14.93 9.19 13.47
N ARG A 60 16.19 8.81 13.71
CA ARG A 60 16.56 7.46 14.19
C ARG A 60 16.38 7.26 15.70
N ARG A 61 16.41 8.33 16.50
CA ARG A 61 16.56 8.21 17.97
C ARG A 61 15.28 7.87 18.71
N TYR A 62 14.15 8.30 18.17
CA TYR A 62 12.86 8.17 18.86
C TYR A 62 12.15 6.83 18.59
N ILE A 63 12.42 6.18 17.46
CA ILE A 63 11.67 5.00 17.00
C ILE A 63 12.20 3.72 17.64
N GLY A 64 13.50 3.66 17.94
CA GLY A 64 14.12 2.48 18.57
C GLY A 64 13.54 2.13 19.95
N ASP A 65 13.18 3.16 20.72
CA ASP A 65 12.60 2.98 22.06
C ASP A 65 11.11 2.57 22.01
N ILE A 66 10.39 2.94 20.94
CA ILE A 66 8.96 2.63 20.77
C ILE A 66 8.76 1.25 20.14
N MET A 67 9.67 0.82 19.26
CA MET A 67 9.67 -0.53 18.69
C MET A 67 10.23 -1.55 19.68
N ASN A 68 9.65 -1.57 20.87
CA ASN A 68 10.04 -2.49 21.92
C ASN A 68 9.45 -3.88 21.71
N LYS A 69 9.89 -4.83 22.54
CA LYS A 69 9.40 -6.21 22.51
C LYS A 69 7.88 -6.31 22.72
N GLU A 70 7.31 -5.43 23.51
CA GLU A 70 5.89 -5.39 23.82
C GLU A 70 5.04 -5.05 22.58
N PHE A 71 5.44 -4.03 21.80
CA PHE A 71 4.79 -3.71 20.53
C PHE A 71 4.85 -4.90 19.56
N LEU A 72 6.01 -5.49 19.39
CA LEU A 72 6.20 -6.62 18.46
C LEU A 72 5.38 -7.84 18.89
N GLN A 73 5.31 -8.12 20.18
CA GLN A 73 4.50 -9.21 20.72
C GLN A 73 3.01 -8.95 20.47
N ASN A 74 2.50 -7.76 20.80
CA ASN A 74 1.12 -7.38 20.54
C ASN A 74 0.79 -7.47 19.04
N LEU A 75 1.66 -6.95 18.18
CA LEU A 75 1.46 -7.02 16.74
C LEU A 75 1.36 -8.47 16.25
N ARG A 76 2.23 -9.38 16.72
CA ARG A 76 2.19 -10.81 16.37
C ARG A 76 0.95 -11.51 16.91
N GLU A 77 0.43 -11.11 18.05
CA GLU A 77 -0.83 -11.63 18.58
C GLU A 77 -2.03 -11.24 17.73
N GLN A 78 -1.97 -10.09 17.06
CA GLN A 78 -3.03 -9.60 16.17
C GLN A 78 -2.89 -10.15 14.74
N ILE A 79 -1.67 -10.45 14.28
CA ILE A 79 -1.39 -10.97 12.93
C ILE A 79 -1.10 -12.48 13.04
N LYS A 80 -2.14 -13.30 12.89
CA LYS A 80 -2.04 -14.75 13.08
C LYS A 80 -1.93 -15.54 11.78
N ALA A 81 -2.63 -15.09 10.75
CA ALA A 81 -2.65 -15.72 9.43
C ALA A 81 -1.64 -15.09 8.47
N GLY A 82 -1.30 -13.83 8.69
CA GLY A 82 -0.24 -13.12 8.00
C GLY A 82 1.14 -13.35 8.57
N THR A 83 2.12 -12.55 8.13
CA THR A 83 3.50 -12.60 8.63
C THR A 83 3.97 -11.26 9.16
N VAL A 84 4.81 -11.30 10.22
CA VAL A 84 5.50 -10.14 10.79
C VAL A 84 6.99 -10.45 10.81
N THR A 85 7.77 -9.71 10.06
CA THR A 85 9.23 -9.86 9.94
C THR A 85 9.91 -8.59 10.43
N GLU A 86 10.96 -8.73 11.21
CA GLU A 86 11.81 -7.64 11.66
C GLU A 86 13.00 -7.48 10.73
N GLN A 87 13.46 -6.23 10.53
CA GLN A 87 14.62 -5.87 9.72
C GLN A 87 14.58 -6.48 8.31
N GLU A 88 13.38 -6.49 7.68
CA GLU A 88 13.21 -7.07 6.35
C GLU A 88 13.82 -6.19 5.27
N PRO A 89 14.77 -6.74 4.48
CA PRO A 89 15.41 -5.98 3.40
C PRO A 89 14.42 -5.63 2.28
N MET A 90 14.23 -4.34 2.04
CA MET A 90 13.25 -3.85 1.08
C MET A 90 13.63 -4.07 -0.39
N ASN A 91 14.89 -4.34 -0.67
CA ASN A 91 15.34 -4.75 -2.02
C ASN A 91 14.64 -6.02 -2.53
N LYS A 92 14.13 -6.89 -1.65
CA LYS A 92 13.34 -8.07 -2.02
C LYS A 92 11.89 -7.74 -2.40
N HIS A 93 11.42 -6.54 -2.06
CA HIS A 93 10.02 -6.13 -2.15
C HIS A 93 9.80 -4.93 -3.09
N THR A 94 10.84 -4.51 -3.80
CA THR A 94 10.79 -3.42 -4.78
C THR A 94 11.24 -3.91 -6.14
N SER A 95 10.66 -3.37 -7.21
CA SER A 95 11.07 -3.71 -8.58
C SER A 95 12.47 -3.20 -8.92
N PHE A 96 12.93 -2.16 -8.23
CA PHE A 96 14.30 -1.65 -8.39
C PHE A 96 15.36 -2.56 -7.74
N ALA A 97 14.95 -3.52 -6.92
CA ALA A 97 15.81 -4.45 -6.18
C ALA A 97 16.89 -3.74 -5.33
N ILE A 98 16.60 -2.53 -4.85
CA ILE A 98 17.41 -1.74 -3.94
C ILE A 98 16.58 -1.27 -2.75
N GLY A 99 17.25 -0.93 -1.65
CA GLY A 99 16.65 -0.44 -0.41
C GLY A 99 17.10 -1.22 0.81
N GLY A 100 17.40 -0.49 1.88
CA GLY A 100 17.75 -1.03 3.19
C GLY A 100 16.55 -1.64 3.92
N PRO A 101 16.75 -2.10 5.17
CA PRO A 101 15.72 -2.83 5.90
C PRO A 101 14.57 -1.91 6.39
N ALA A 102 13.36 -2.45 6.38
CA ALA A 102 12.27 -1.92 7.18
C ALA A 102 12.37 -2.48 8.61
N ASP A 103 12.15 -1.64 9.63
CA ASP A 103 12.23 -2.12 11.01
C ASP A 103 11.21 -3.24 11.27
N VAL A 104 9.99 -3.07 10.78
CA VAL A 104 8.94 -4.09 10.81
C VAL A 104 8.26 -4.17 9.45
N PHE A 105 8.09 -5.38 8.96
CA PHE A 105 7.42 -5.67 7.71
C PHE A 105 6.27 -6.62 7.95
N VAL A 106 5.06 -6.22 7.57
CA VAL A 106 3.83 -6.97 7.79
C VAL A 106 3.21 -7.34 6.46
N GLN A 107 2.91 -8.62 6.27
CA GLN A 107 2.10 -9.12 5.16
C GLN A 107 0.81 -9.71 5.71
N PRO A 108 -0.25 -8.92 5.82
CA PRO A 108 -1.52 -9.40 6.37
C PRO A 108 -2.19 -10.39 5.42
N ALA A 109 -2.93 -11.34 5.96
CA ALA A 109 -3.72 -12.30 5.19
C ALA A 109 -5.21 -11.91 5.13
N THR A 110 -5.69 -11.12 6.08
CA THR A 110 -7.10 -10.71 6.18
C THR A 110 -7.27 -9.21 6.30
N ARG A 111 -8.48 -8.71 6.05
CA ARG A 111 -8.81 -7.28 6.24
C ARG A 111 -8.70 -6.86 7.70
N GLU A 112 -9.06 -7.76 8.60
CA GLU A 112 -8.98 -7.57 10.05
C GLU A 112 -7.54 -7.36 10.47
N GLU A 113 -6.61 -8.15 9.93
CA GLU A 113 -5.18 -8.00 10.18
C GLU A 113 -4.62 -6.68 9.67
N ILE A 114 -5.08 -6.19 8.49
CA ILE A 114 -4.70 -4.85 8.02
C ILE A 114 -5.14 -3.78 9.04
N ARG A 115 -6.39 -3.87 9.53
CA ARG A 115 -6.91 -2.92 10.52
C ARG A 115 -6.13 -2.99 11.81
N SER A 116 -5.85 -4.19 12.31
CA SER A 116 -5.06 -4.40 13.52
C SER A 116 -3.66 -3.84 13.39
N ALA A 117 -2.95 -4.11 12.29
CA ALA A 117 -1.62 -3.56 12.05
C ALA A 117 -1.61 -2.02 12.06
N VAL A 118 -2.55 -1.40 11.34
CA VAL A 118 -2.69 0.06 11.31
C VAL A 118 -3.03 0.61 12.70
N TYR A 119 -3.91 -0.05 13.43
CA TYR A 119 -4.30 0.36 14.79
C TYR A 119 -3.11 0.28 15.75
N CYS A 120 -2.40 -0.85 15.78
CA CYS A 120 -1.21 -1.02 16.63
C CYS A 120 -0.15 0.04 16.35
N ALA A 121 0.12 0.36 15.07
CA ALA A 121 1.09 1.38 14.72
C ALA A 121 0.66 2.77 15.19
N LYS A 122 -0.64 3.12 15.04
CA LYS A 122 -1.18 4.42 15.48
C LYS A 122 -1.13 4.58 16.99
N GLU A 123 -1.55 3.57 17.74
CA GLU A 123 -1.53 3.59 19.21
C GLU A 123 -0.10 3.74 19.74
N ALA A 124 0.85 3.04 19.13
CA ALA A 124 2.25 3.13 19.49
C ALA A 124 2.96 4.38 18.94
N GLY A 125 2.31 5.18 18.09
CA GLY A 125 2.93 6.32 17.42
C GLY A 125 4.03 5.94 16.43
N ILE A 126 4.02 4.72 15.90
CA ILE A 126 5.01 4.22 14.94
C ILE A 126 4.63 4.67 13.53
N PRO A 127 5.55 5.28 12.77
CA PRO A 127 5.34 5.58 11.38
C PRO A 127 5.07 4.30 10.59
N PHE A 128 4.07 4.31 9.70
CA PHE A 128 3.84 3.17 8.83
C PHE A 128 3.56 3.61 7.40
N PHE A 129 3.87 2.72 6.47
CA PHE A 129 3.61 2.87 5.05
C PHE A 129 2.91 1.63 4.50
N VAL A 130 1.87 1.83 3.70
CA VAL A 130 1.15 0.74 3.03
C VAL A 130 1.60 0.67 1.59
N MET A 131 2.05 -0.50 1.15
CA MET A 131 2.51 -0.73 -0.22
C MET A 131 1.80 -1.93 -0.86
N GLY A 132 1.80 -1.95 -2.18
CA GLY A 132 1.46 -3.13 -2.98
C GLY A 132 2.73 -3.90 -3.39
N ASN A 133 2.91 -4.11 -4.70
CA ASN A 133 4.04 -4.87 -5.23
C ASN A 133 5.38 -4.09 -5.29
N GLY A 134 5.43 -2.85 -4.84
CA GLY A 134 6.65 -2.06 -4.80
C GLY A 134 7.21 -1.68 -6.18
N SER A 135 6.37 -1.64 -7.23
CA SER A 135 6.80 -1.35 -8.61
C SER A 135 7.34 0.07 -8.79
N ASN A 136 6.84 1.02 -8.01
CA ASN A 136 7.20 2.45 -8.10
C ASN A 136 7.73 2.97 -6.77
N LEU A 137 8.34 2.08 -5.97
CA LEU A 137 8.85 2.40 -4.66
C LEU A 137 10.37 2.32 -4.64
N LEU A 138 11.00 3.42 -4.23
CA LEU A 138 12.41 3.51 -3.93
C LEU A 138 12.60 3.68 -2.43
N VAL A 139 13.31 2.76 -1.80
CA VAL A 139 13.61 2.81 -0.37
C VAL A 139 15.07 3.18 -0.19
N SER A 140 15.36 4.09 0.75
CA SER A 140 16.73 4.47 1.10
C SER A 140 17.56 3.25 1.51
N ASP A 141 18.88 3.28 1.24
CA ASP A 141 19.82 2.24 1.71
C ASP A 141 19.89 2.18 3.25
N GLU A 142 19.56 3.27 3.92
CA GLU A 142 19.41 3.30 5.38
C GLU A 142 18.13 2.57 5.87
N GLY A 143 17.24 2.21 4.95
CA GLY A 143 15.99 1.54 5.21
C GLY A 143 14.85 2.48 5.62
N PHE A 144 13.79 1.88 6.12
CA PHE A 144 12.61 2.57 6.61
C PHE A 144 12.46 2.38 8.12
N ARG A 145 12.58 3.45 8.88
CA ARG A 145 12.36 3.44 10.32
C ARG A 145 10.86 3.48 10.61
N GLY A 146 10.29 2.32 10.83
CA GLY A 146 8.85 2.16 11.02
C GLY A 146 8.33 0.82 10.52
N MET A 147 7.02 0.74 10.31
CA MET A 147 6.34 -0.46 9.86
C MET A 147 5.90 -0.33 8.40
N ILE A 148 6.26 -1.29 7.55
CA ILE A 148 5.72 -1.43 6.20
C ILE A 148 4.64 -2.50 6.20
N ILE A 149 3.47 -2.19 5.64
CA ILE A 149 2.35 -3.12 5.46
C ILE A 149 2.23 -3.40 3.95
N GLN A 150 2.57 -4.61 3.53
CA GLN A 150 2.44 -5.00 2.13
C GLN A 150 1.09 -5.69 1.88
N ILE A 151 0.28 -5.08 1.01
CA ILE A 151 -0.95 -5.68 0.51
C ILE A 151 -0.61 -6.47 -0.75
N GLY A 152 -0.45 -7.79 -0.60
CA GLY A 152 0.08 -8.67 -1.63
C GLY A 152 -0.92 -9.73 -2.10
N LYS A 153 -0.42 -10.96 -2.22
CA LYS A 153 -1.10 -12.10 -2.84
C LYS A 153 -2.48 -12.46 -2.27
N ASN A 154 -2.71 -12.18 -0.98
CA ASN A 154 -3.97 -12.50 -0.31
C ASN A 154 -5.12 -11.57 -0.67
N PHE A 155 -4.86 -10.48 -1.40
CA PHE A 155 -5.83 -9.44 -1.76
C PHE A 155 -5.87 -9.22 -3.27
N GLN A 156 -6.05 -10.29 -4.06
CA GLN A 156 -6.00 -10.24 -5.53
C GLN A 156 -7.34 -10.61 -6.20
N ALA A 157 -8.42 -10.69 -5.45
CA ALA A 157 -9.72 -11.00 -6.04
C ALA A 157 -10.18 -9.90 -7.00
N ILE A 158 -10.73 -10.32 -8.13
CA ILE A 158 -11.32 -9.45 -9.15
C ILE A 158 -12.70 -10.03 -9.46
N SER A 159 -13.73 -9.21 -9.37
CA SER A 159 -15.08 -9.56 -9.78
C SER A 159 -15.63 -8.51 -10.74
N VAL A 160 -16.38 -8.96 -11.73
CA VAL A 160 -17.02 -8.09 -12.72
C VAL A 160 -18.53 -8.31 -12.66
N LYS A 161 -19.26 -7.22 -12.48
CA LYS A 161 -20.72 -7.25 -12.50
C LYS A 161 -21.21 -6.08 -13.36
N ASP A 162 -21.87 -6.41 -14.45
CA ASP A 162 -22.30 -5.43 -15.45
C ASP A 162 -21.14 -4.55 -15.93
N THR A 163 -21.17 -3.25 -15.65
CA THR A 163 -20.11 -2.27 -15.96
C THR A 163 -19.21 -1.95 -14.78
N VAL A 164 -19.34 -2.67 -13.66
CA VAL A 164 -18.54 -2.45 -12.45
C VAL A 164 -17.50 -3.56 -12.30
N ILE A 165 -16.25 -3.18 -12.07
CA ILE A 165 -15.18 -4.09 -11.67
C ILE A 165 -14.81 -3.80 -10.24
N GLU A 166 -15.02 -4.77 -9.35
CA GLU A 166 -14.55 -4.73 -7.97
C GLU A 166 -13.21 -5.45 -7.88
N VAL A 167 -12.19 -4.76 -7.37
CA VAL A 167 -10.81 -5.24 -7.35
C VAL A 167 -10.20 -5.06 -5.98
N GLN A 168 -9.59 -6.09 -5.45
CA GLN A 168 -8.79 -5.98 -4.23
C GLN A 168 -7.43 -5.33 -4.52
N ALA A 169 -6.92 -4.56 -3.56
CA ALA A 169 -5.76 -3.67 -3.71
C ALA A 169 -4.42 -4.36 -4.02
N GLY A 170 -4.31 -5.67 -3.86
CA GLY A 170 -3.13 -6.46 -4.22
C GLY A 170 -3.18 -7.04 -5.64
N ALA A 171 -4.27 -6.83 -6.38
CA ALA A 171 -4.37 -7.31 -7.75
C ALA A 171 -3.51 -6.47 -8.71
N LEU A 172 -2.92 -7.12 -9.70
CA LEU A 172 -2.18 -6.42 -10.75
C LEU A 172 -3.14 -5.66 -11.67
N LEU A 173 -2.78 -4.43 -12.05
CA LEU A 173 -3.55 -3.63 -12.99
C LEU A 173 -3.74 -4.33 -14.33
N SER A 174 -2.71 -5.00 -14.86
CA SER A 174 -2.79 -5.79 -16.09
C SER A 174 -3.80 -6.94 -16.01
N ARG A 175 -3.95 -7.60 -14.84
CA ARG A 175 -4.99 -8.60 -14.63
C ARG A 175 -6.38 -7.98 -14.61
N THR A 176 -6.52 -6.79 -14.03
CA THR A 176 -7.78 -6.04 -14.00
C THR A 176 -8.17 -5.60 -15.40
N ALA A 177 -7.23 -5.08 -16.20
CA ALA A 177 -7.45 -4.71 -17.60
C ALA A 177 -7.89 -5.93 -18.44
N ARG A 178 -7.26 -7.09 -18.23
CA ARG A 178 -7.67 -8.33 -18.89
C ARG A 178 -9.08 -8.78 -18.49
N ALA A 179 -9.45 -8.61 -17.21
CA ALA A 179 -10.81 -8.91 -16.75
C ALA A 179 -11.84 -7.98 -17.40
N ALA A 180 -11.54 -6.67 -17.52
CA ALA A 180 -12.35 -5.71 -18.26
C ALA A 180 -12.54 -6.13 -19.73
N TRP A 181 -11.45 -6.43 -20.41
CA TRP A 181 -11.46 -6.90 -21.80
C TRP A 181 -12.35 -8.14 -21.99
N ASN A 182 -12.15 -9.16 -21.14
CA ASN A 182 -12.94 -10.40 -21.21
C ASN A 182 -14.44 -10.17 -20.98
N ALA A 183 -14.79 -9.13 -20.24
CA ALA A 183 -16.19 -8.72 -20.00
C ALA A 183 -16.74 -7.78 -21.08
N GLY A 184 -15.95 -7.46 -22.12
CA GLY A 184 -16.33 -6.50 -23.16
C GLY A 184 -16.46 -5.06 -22.67
N LEU A 185 -15.75 -4.70 -21.61
CA LEU A 185 -15.69 -3.36 -21.06
C LEU A 185 -14.52 -2.60 -21.68
N THR A 186 -14.75 -1.34 -22.04
CA THR A 186 -13.74 -0.43 -22.59
C THR A 186 -13.53 0.76 -21.66
N GLY A 187 -12.37 1.44 -21.78
CA GLY A 187 -12.01 2.61 -20.97
C GLY A 187 -10.97 2.31 -19.88
N PHE A 188 -10.48 1.07 -19.77
CA PHE A 188 -9.45 0.66 -18.81
C PHE A 188 -8.13 0.23 -19.49
N GLU A 189 -8.00 0.51 -20.78
CA GLU A 189 -6.86 0.08 -21.61
C GLU A 189 -5.53 0.69 -21.14
N PHE A 190 -5.57 1.90 -20.60
CA PHE A 190 -4.39 2.59 -20.06
C PHE A 190 -3.68 1.83 -18.93
N ALA A 191 -4.39 0.90 -18.29
CA ALA A 191 -3.86 0.10 -17.17
C ALA A 191 -3.33 -1.28 -17.61
N ALA A 192 -3.27 -1.55 -18.90
CA ALA A 192 -2.83 -2.85 -19.40
C ALA A 192 -1.32 -3.06 -19.30
N GLY A 193 -0.50 -2.01 -19.10
CA GLY A 193 0.96 -2.03 -18.95
C GLY A 193 1.67 -1.38 -20.09
#